data_922d59e274433b3225abee801740250d
#
_entry.id   922d59e274433b3225abee801740250d
#
_cell.length_a   1.000
_cell.length_b   1.000
_cell.length_c   1.000
_cell.angle_alpha   90.00
_cell.angle_beta   90.00
_cell.angle_gamma   90.00
#
_symmetry.space_group_name_H-M   'P 1'
#
loop_
_entity.id
_entity.type
_entity.pdbx_description
1 polymer ?
#
loop_
_entity_poly.entity_id
_entity_poly.type
_entity_poly.pdbx_seq_one_letter_code
_entity_poly.pdbx_strand_id
1 'polypeptide(L)'
;MAAMIFAQIRQEDSLRDIDMALNAHASKLYHIGIEQSPKSTLADANERRNYRIYEDFAKSLMQRARRQYAHTKLAVEVDNAVYALDASTIDLCLSLYPWAKFRQTKGAIKLHTMIDLRGNIPAFLTITDGKVHDVKAAPQIPIEAEGIYVIDRAYIDFDWLWTIEQTGAFFVSRLKRSIKWTRIVSHRVDKSLGLRSDQEILLFSKKSKAKYPKRMRKISFRDDTQNRILVFLTNNFVLPSETIAALYKARWEIELFFKWIKQNLKVKSFYGTSSNAVKTQIWIAMIVYLVLAILKERYKLENGLSQLLHFLEVNLFERKLLISIFQPNPRKVNVEDKIKYKQLKLFDF
;
A
#
# COMPACT_ATOMS: atom_id res chain seq x y z
N MET A 1 12.97 -16.75 -6.50
CA MET A 1 11.88 -16.07 -5.77
C MET A 1 11.85 -16.52 -4.32
N ALA A 2 11.67 -17.80 -4.02
CA ALA A 2 11.55 -18.30 -2.66
C ALA A 2 12.74 -17.90 -1.76
N ALA A 3 14.00 -18.03 -2.22
CA ALA A 3 15.19 -17.58 -1.48
C ALA A 3 15.17 -16.08 -1.12
N MET A 4 14.62 -15.24 -1.97
CA MET A 4 14.51 -13.79 -1.71
C MET A 4 13.34 -13.46 -0.76
N ILE A 5 12.25 -14.25 -0.79
CA ILE A 5 11.16 -14.16 0.20
C ILE A 5 11.69 -14.60 1.57
N PHE A 6 12.44 -15.71 1.62
CA PHE A 6 13.16 -16.15 2.81
C PHE A 6 14.02 -15.03 3.39
N ALA A 7 14.83 -14.39 2.54
CA ALA A 7 15.70 -13.27 2.94
C ALA A 7 14.91 -12.07 3.53
N GLN A 8 13.77 -11.75 2.96
CA GLN A 8 12.90 -10.69 3.48
C GLN A 8 12.30 -11.04 4.85
N ILE A 9 11.86 -12.29 5.03
CA ILE A 9 11.27 -12.76 6.29
C ILE A 9 12.35 -12.78 7.39
N ARG A 10 13.55 -13.29 7.08
CA ARG A 10 14.70 -13.38 7.99
C ARG A 10 15.47 -12.07 8.14
N GLN A 11 15.14 -11.06 7.37
CA GLN A 11 15.82 -9.77 7.33
C GLN A 11 17.33 -9.85 7.08
N GLU A 12 17.77 -10.82 6.26
CA GLU A 12 19.19 -11.01 5.93
C GLU A 12 19.81 -9.72 5.33
N ASP A 13 21.05 -9.42 5.65
CA ASP A 13 21.68 -8.15 5.28
C ASP A 13 22.35 -8.19 3.90
N SER A 14 22.80 -9.37 3.45
CA SER A 14 23.49 -9.53 2.16
C SER A 14 23.16 -10.86 1.48
N LEU A 15 23.47 -10.96 0.18
CA LEU A 15 23.39 -12.22 -0.55
C LEU A 15 24.33 -13.31 0.03
N ARG A 16 25.38 -12.92 0.74
CA ARG A 16 26.26 -13.85 1.44
C ARG A 16 25.55 -14.43 2.67
N ASP A 17 24.86 -13.60 3.42
CA ASP A 17 24.11 -14.06 4.60
C ASP A 17 22.97 -14.98 4.19
N ILE A 18 22.30 -14.67 3.06
CA ILE A 18 21.27 -15.56 2.49
C ILE A 18 21.88 -16.93 2.15
N ASP A 19 23.02 -16.98 1.47
CA ASP A 19 23.72 -18.21 1.11
C ASP A 19 24.11 -18.99 2.36
N MET A 20 24.72 -18.32 3.35
CA MET A 20 25.11 -18.93 4.63
C MET A 20 23.89 -19.48 5.39
N ALA A 21 22.81 -18.70 5.46
CA ALA A 21 21.58 -19.14 6.15
C ALA A 21 20.91 -20.33 5.44
N LEU A 22 20.85 -20.33 4.11
CA LEU A 22 20.35 -21.47 3.35
C LEU A 22 21.22 -22.71 3.55
N ASN A 23 22.55 -22.57 3.54
CA ASN A 23 23.47 -23.69 3.80
C ASN A 23 23.34 -24.25 5.21
N ALA A 24 23.20 -23.40 6.24
CA ALA A 24 22.98 -23.81 7.61
C ALA A 24 21.69 -24.64 7.80
N HIS A 25 20.70 -24.43 6.93
CA HIS A 25 19.42 -25.13 6.94
C HIS A 25 19.24 -26.12 5.78
N ALA A 26 20.34 -26.56 5.13
CA ALA A 26 20.31 -27.39 3.92
C ALA A 26 19.38 -28.61 4.02
N SER A 27 19.39 -29.31 5.16
CA SER A 27 18.54 -30.48 5.41
C SER A 27 17.05 -30.19 5.56
N LYS A 28 16.67 -28.88 5.70
CA LYS A 28 15.29 -28.42 5.91
C LYS A 28 14.74 -27.62 4.73
N LEU A 29 15.55 -27.29 3.72
CA LEU A 29 15.14 -26.44 2.59
C LEU A 29 13.96 -27.03 1.82
N TYR A 30 13.85 -28.35 1.75
CA TYR A 30 12.73 -29.02 1.10
C TYR A 30 11.37 -28.66 1.74
N HIS A 31 11.33 -28.28 3.03
CA HIS A 31 10.10 -27.85 3.69
C HIS A 31 9.49 -26.60 3.07
N ILE A 32 10.32 -25.73 2.55
CA ILE A 32 9.93 -24.46 1.93
C ILE A 32 10.11 -24.46 0.41
N GLY A 33 10.40 -25.64 -0.18
CA GLY A 33 10.52 -25.82 -1.63
C GLY A 33 11.70 -25.05 -2.25
N ILE A 34 12.80 -24.90 -1.50
CA ILE A 34 14.02 -24.23 -1.97
C ILE A 34 15.13 -25.27 -2.10
N GLU A 35 15.91 -25.17 -3.16
CA GLU A 35 17.18 -25.87 -3.30
C GLU A 35 18.33 -24.94 -2.88
N GLN A 36 19.49 -25.54 -2.53
CA GLN A 36 20.69 -24.76 -2.28
C GLN A 36 21.03 -23.90 -3.50
N SER A 37 21.22 -22.62 -3.26
CA SER A 37 21.50 -21.65 -4.33
C SER A 37 22.71 -20.81 -3.92
N PRO A 38 23.90 -21.05 -4.53
CA PRO A 38 25.10 -20.28 -4.24
C PRO A 38 24.88 -18.77 -4.43
N LYS A 39 25.61 -17.96 -3.66
CA LYS A 39 25.58 -16.49 -3.75
C LYS A 39 25.68 -15.98 -5.20
N SER A 40 26.56 -16.59 -6.02
CA SER A 40 26.73 -16.20 -7.42
C SER A 40 25.45 -16.38 -8.24
N THR A 41 24.75 -17.49 -8.05
CA THR A 41 23.46 -17.77 -8.71
C THR A 41 22.38 -16.78 -8.25
N LEU A 42 22.35 -16.44 -6.96
CA LEU A 42 21.42 -15.43 -6.43
C LEU A 42 21.72 -14.05 -6.99
N ALA A 43 23.01 -13.67 -7.09
CA ALA A 43 23.44 -12.39 -7.65
C ALA A 43 23.06 -12.27 -9.14
N ASP A 44 23.37 -13.29 -9.92
CA ASP A 44 23.04 -13.33 -11.36
C ASP A 44 21.52 -13.28 -11.58
N ALA A 45 20.77 -14.05 -10.82
CA ALA A 45 19.31 -14.04 -10.89
C ALA A 45 18.71 -12.67 -10.52
N ASN A 46 19.24 -12.00 -9.48
CA ASN A 46 18.80 -10.68 -9.04
C ASN A 46 19.11 -9.59 -10.07
N GLU A 47 20.20 -9.73 -10.80
CA GLU A 47 20.63 -8.78 -11.84
C GLU A 47 19.86 -8.99 -13.16
N ARG A 48 19.73 -10.23 -13.63
CA ARG A 48 19.28 -10.56 -14.99
C ARG A 48 17.79 -10.89 -15.10
N ARG A 49 17.17 -11.51 -14.07
CA ARG A 49 15.76 -11.86 -14.13
C ARG A 49 14.92 -10.59 -14.06
N ASN A 50 14.04 -10.41 -15.04
CA ASN A 50 13.21 -9.22 -15.11
C ASN A 50 12.33 -9.07 -13.86
N TYR A 51 12.39 -7.92 -13.21
CA TYR A 51 11.59 -7.60 -12.01
C TYR A 51 10.08 -7.74 -12.23
N ARG A 52 9.59 -7.67 -13.48
CA ARG A 52 8.17 -7.82 -13.81
C ARG A 52 7.60 -9.18 -13.43
N ILE A 53 8.42 -10.23 -13.36
CA ILE A 53 7.99 -11.54 -12.86
C ILE A 53 7.45 -11.42 -11.43
N TYR A 54 8.13 -10.66 -10.59
CA TYR A 54 7.74 -10.41 -9.20
C TYR A 54 6.58 -9.40 -9.10
N GLU A 55 6.57 -8.41 -9.98
CA GLU A 55 5.49 -7.44 -10.12
C GLU A 55 4.16 -8.13 -10.46
N ASP A 56 4.14 -9.00 -11.47
CA ASP A 56 2.93 -9.68 -11.94
C ASP A 56 2.42 -10.65 -10.87
N PHE A 57 3.32 -11.35 -10.18
CA PHE A 57 2.96 -12.21 -9.05
C PHE A 57 2.39 -11.38 -7.89
N ALA A 58 3.00 -10.25 -7.54
CA ALA A 58 2.47 -9.35 -6.51
C ALA A 58 1.07 -8.83 -6.89
N LYS A 59 0.85 -8.46 -8.15
CA LYS A 59 -0.47 -8.01 -8.65
C LYS A 59 -1.53 -9.11 -8.49
N SER A 60 -1.19 -10.37 -8.77
CA SER A 60 -2.12 -11.49 -8.55
C SER A 60 -2.48 -11.66 -7.07
N LEU A 61 -1.49 -11.50 -6.17
CA LEU A 61 -1.71 -11.53 -4.72
C LEU A 61 -2.53 -10.33 -4.24
N MET A 62 -2.33 -9.13 -4.80
CA MET A 62 -3.16 -7.95 -4.52
C MET A 62 -4.64 -8.24 -4.82
N GLN A 63 -4.94 -8.80 -5.99
CA GLN A 63 -6.30 -9.15 -6.36
C GLN A 63 -6.90 -10.20 -5.41
N ARG A 64 -6.12 -11.22 -5.06
CA ARG A 64 -6.55 -12.26 -4.10
C ARG A 64 -6.82 -11.67 -2.72
N ALA A 65 -5.90 -10.87 -2.19
CA ALA A 65 -6.05 -10.23 -0.88
C ALA A 65 -7.28 -9.32 -0.86
N ARG A 66 -7.47 -8.45 -1.87
CA ARG A 66 -8.65 -7.58 -1.98
C ARG A 66 -9.96 -8.37 -1.94
N ARG A 67 -10.06 -9.52 -2.64
CA ARG A 67 -11.26 -10.38 -2.58
C ARG A 67 -11.51 -10.92 -1.18
N GLN A 68 -10.47 -11.32 -0.45
CA GLN A 68 -10.62 -11.83 0.93
C GLN A 68 -11.07 -10.74 1.91
N TYR A 69 -10.58 -9.50 1.73
CA TYR A 69 -10.91 -8.37 2.57
C TYR A 69 -12.17 -7.60 2.11
N ALA A 70 -12.85 -8.03 1.04
CA ALA A 70 -13.99 -7.30 0.47
C ALA A 70 -15.14 -7.05 1.46
N HIS A 71 -15.31 -7.93 2.45
CA HIS A 71 -16.35 -7.81 3.49
C HIS A 71 -15.83 -7.20 4.81
N THR A 72 -14.56 -6.78 4.85
CA THR A 72 -14.01 -6.12 6.04
C THR A 72 -14.64 -4.73 6.19
N LYS A 73 -15.14 -4.44 7.38
CA LYS A 73 -15.74 -3.14 7.68
C LYS A 73 -14.69 -2.02 7.60
N LEU A 74 -15.05 -0.94 6.98
CA LEU A 74 -14.28 0.30 7.02
C LEU A 74 -14.48 0.99 8.37
N ALA A 75 -13.49 1.80 8.77
CA ALA A 75 -13.62 2.68 9.93
C ALA A 75 -14.64 3.81 9.71
N VAL A 76 -15.03 4.07 8.46
CA VAL A 76 -16.05 5.04 8.06
C VAL A 76 -17.20 4.27 7.42
N GLU A 77 -18.43 4.56 7.87
CA GLU A 77 -19.64 3.89 7.36
C GLU A 77 -19.98 4.39 5.96
N VAL A 78 -19.50 3.67 4.95
CA VAL A 78 -19.82 3.86 3.53
C VAL A 78 -19.84 2.51 2.83
N ASP A 79 -20.74 2.34 1.88
CA ASP A 79 -20.85 1.10 1.09
C ASP A 79 -19.78 1.01 -0.01
N ASN A 80 -19.32 2.15 -0.47
CA ASN A 80 -18.33 2.28 -1.54
C ASN A 80 -16.98 1.69 -1.15
N ALA A 81 -16.23 1.22 -2.13
CA ALA A 81 -14.80 0.95 -1.94
C ALA A 81 -14.06 2.28 -1.72
N VAL A 82 -13.21 2.33 -0.70
CA VAL A 82 -12.43 3.54 -0.37
C VAL A 82 -10.95 3.27 -0.56
N TYR A 83 -10.33 4.08 -1.38
CA TYR A 83 -8.91 4.00 -1.72
C TYR A 83 -8.15 5.18 -1.15
N ALA A 84 -7.06 4.93 -0.45
CA ALA A 84 -6.10 5.97 -0.09
C ALA A 84 -4.93 5.95 -1.07
N LEU A 85 -4.55 7.13 -1.58
CA LEU A 85 -3.45 7.30 -2.52
C LEU A 85 -2.40 8.22 -1.93
N ASP A 86 -1.15 7.75 -1.94
CA ASP A 86 0.01 8.55 -1.56
C ASP A 86 1.30 8.01 -2.18
N ALA A 87 2.40 8.75 -2.04
CA ALA A 87 3.71 8.33 -2.49
C ALA A 87 4.73 8.37 -1.35
N SER A 88 5.62 7.39 -1.35
CA SER A 88 6.72 7.33 -0.40
C SER A 88 8.07 7.28 -1.09
N THR A 89 8.99 8.14 -0.66
CA THR A 89 10.36 8.19 -1.16
C THR A 89 11.24 7.20 -0.38
N ILE A 90 12.08 6.47 -1.10
CA ILE A 90 13.15 5.64 -0.56
C ILE A 90 14.46 6.27 -1.02
N ASP A 91 15.24 6.76 -0.06
CA ASP A 91 16.54 7.37 -0.32
C ASP A 91 17.57 6.30 -0.69
N LEU A 92 18.41 6.61 -1.67
CA LEU A 92 19.47 5.77 -2.16
C LEU A 92 20.80 6.53 -2.11
N CYS A 93 21.90 5.82 -1.86
CA CYS A 93 23.24 6.38 -1.94
C CYS A 93 23.60 6.59 -3.42
N LEU A 94 23.77 7.85 -3.86
CA LEU A 94 23.96 8.18 -5.26
C LEU A 94 25.23 7.53 -5.87
N SER A 95 26.30 7.34 -5.07
CA SER A 95 27.53 6.67 -5.54
C SER A 95 27.31 5.19 -5.88
N LEU A 96 26.39 4.53 -5.18
CA LEU A 96 26.04 3.11 -5.43
C LEU A 96 24.91 2.98 -6.45
N TYR A 97 24.04 3.99 -6.59
CA TYR A 97 22.85 3.97 -7.45
C TYR A 97 22.83 5.19 -8.39
N PRO A 98 23.82 5.36 -9.29
CA PRO A 98 23.94 6.57 -10.13
C PRO A 98 22.75 6.79 -11.06
N TRP A 99 22.03 5.73 -11.41
CA TRP A 99 20.81 5.78 -12.22
C TRP A 99 19.63 6.45 -11.51
N ALA A 100 19.61 6.44 -10.15
CA ALA A 100 18.50 6.95 -9.34
C ALA A 100 18.68 8.42 -8.92
N LYS A 101 19.38 9.22 -9.67
CA LYS A 101 19.69 10.63 -9.34
C LYS A 101 18.42 11.43 -9.06
N PHE A 102 18.28 11.92 -7.81
CA PHE A 102 17.14 12.70 -7.34
C PHE A 102 17.49 14.18 -7.17
N ARG A 103 18.57 14.47 -6.45
CA ARG A 103 19.17 15.80 -6.25
C ARG A 103 20.65 15.76 -6.58
N GLN A 104 21.36 16.89 -6.48
CA GLN A 104 22.79 16.93 -6.80
C GLN A 104 23.60 15.85 -6.04
N THR A 105 23.27 15.62 -4.76
CA THR A 105 24.01 14.71 -3.87
C THR A 105 23.21 13.49 -3.41
N LYS A 106 21.94 13.32 -3.87
CA LYS A 106 21.07 12.24 -3.40
C LYS A 106 20.45 11.46 -4.56
N GLY A 107 20.45 10.14 -4.40
CA GLY A 107 19.61 9.23 -5.17
C GLY A 107 18.29 8.96 -4.46
N ALA A 108 17.24 8.68 -5.19
CA ALA A 108 15.98 8.21 -4.62
C ALA A 108 15.09 7.55 -5.68
N ILE A 109 14.25 6.65 -5.21
CA ILE A 109 13.09 6.15 -5.94
C ILE A 109 11.82 6.52 -5.19
N LYS A 110 10.70 6.53 -5.88
CA LYS A 110 9.40 6.84 -5.30
C LYS A 110 8.42 5.70 -5.56
N LEU A 111 7.73 5.29 -4.51
CA LEU A 111 6.65 4.31 -4.56
C LEU A 111 5.33 5.06 -4.56
N HIS A 112 4.62 5.08 -5.69
CA HIS A 112 3.25 5.57 -5.75
C HIS A 112 2.34 4.39 -5.49
N THR A 113 1.56 4.46 -4.43
CA THR A 113 0.74 3.34 -3.96
C THR A 113 -0.69 3.79 -3.74
N MET A 114 -1.62 2.95 -4.13
CA MET A 114 -3.02 3.03 -3.76
C MET A 114 -3.36 1.81 -2.91
N ILE A 115 -3.91 2.02 -1.73
CA ILE A 115 -4.41 0.93 -0.87
C ILE A 115 -5.93 0.97 -0.79
N ASP A 116 -6.55 -0.20 -0.82
CA ASP A 116 -7.94 -0.38 -0.40
C ASP A 116 -7.97 -0.34 1.13
N LEU A 117 -8.72 0.59 1.70
CA LEU A 117 -8.82 0.76 3.15
C LEU A 117 -9.53 -0.40 3.84
N ARG A 118 -10.15 -1.30 3.10
CA ARG A 118 -10.60 -2.59 3.62
C ARG A 118 -9.39 -3.48 3.85
N GLY A 119 -8.86 -3.45 5.06
CA GLY A 119 -7.68 -4.20 5.46
C GLY A 119 -6.34 -3.64 5.00
N ASN A 120 -6.30 -2.42 4.47
CA ASN A 120 -5.09 -1.71 4.02
C ASN A 120 -4.31 -2.49 2.95
N ILE A 121 -5.04 -3.08 2.01
CA ILE A 121 -4.45 -3.91 0.95
C ILE A 121 -4.02 -3.07 -0.25
N PRO A 122 -2.76 -3.16 -0.70
CA PRO A 122 -2.32 -2.53 -1.94
C PRO A 122 -3.20 -2.96 -3.12
N ALA A 123 -3.78 -1.97 -3.81
CA ALA A 123 -4.57 -2.15 -5.02
C ALA A 123 -3.79 -1.72 -6.28
N PHE A 124 -2.82 -0.84 -6.10
CA PHE A 124 -1.91 -0.38 -7.15
C PHE A 124 -0.58 0.03 -6.54
N LEU A 125 0.52 -0.25 -7.24
CA LEU A 125 1.85 0.23 -6.92
C LEU A 125 2.65 0.42 -8.20
N THR A 126 3.33 1.56 -8.32
CA THR A 126 4.33 1.80 -9.35
C THR A 126 5.58 2.44 -8.76
N ILE A 127 6.75 2.06 -9.31
CA ILE A 127 8.05 2.51 -8.85
C ILE A 127 8.62 3.46 -9.91
N THR A 128 8.91 4.69 -9.51
CA THR A 128 9.47 5.72 -10.39
C THR A 128 10.77 6.28 -9.82
N ASP A 129 11.49 7.04 -10.64
CA ASP A 129 12.58 7.86 -10.14
C ASP A 129 12.05 8.90 -9.16
N GLY A 130 12.86 9.25 -8.14
CA GLY A 130 12.47 10.22 -7.12
C GLY A 130 12.04 11.59 -7.65
N LYS A 131 12.50 11.97 -8.84
CA LYS A 131 12.15 13.23 -9.52
C LYS A 131 10.72 13.29 -10.05
N VAL A 132 10.05 12.14 -10.23
CA VAL A 132 8.72 12.10 -10.80
C VAL A 132 7.72 12.70 -9.79
N HIS A 133 7.03 13.74 -10.22
CA HIS A 133 5.97 14.34 -9.41
C HIS A 133 4.77 13.41 -9.31
N ASP A 134 4.10 13.42 -8.17
CA ASP A 134 2.98 12.53 -7.85
C ASP A 134 1.86 12.62 -8.88
N VAL A 135 1.57 13.82 -9.36
CA VAL A 135 0.59 14.08 -10.44
C VAL A 135 0.90 13.29 -11.73
N LYS A 136 2.18 13.05 -12.06
CA LYS A 136 2.54 12.31 -13.27
C LYS A 136 2.29 10.80 -13.17
N ALA A 137 2.23 10.26 -11.97
CA ALA A 137 1.88 8.87 -11.73
C ALA A 137 0.36 8.65 -11.70
N ALA A 138 -0.42 9.69 -11.41
CA ALA A 138 -1.87 9.63 -11.26
C ALA A 138 -2.61 9.00 -12.46
N PRO A 139 -2.29 9.31 -13.74
CA PRO A 139 -2.98 8.70 -14.89
C PRO A 139 -2.78 7.19 -15.04
N GLN A 140 -1.79 6.59 -14.35
CA GLN A 140 -1.56 5.15 -14.39
C GLN A 140 -2.45 4.39 -13.39
N ILE A 141 -3.11 5.11 -12.48
CA ILE A 141 -3.94 4.53 -11.42
C ILE A 141 -5.26 4.07 -12.02
N PRO A 142 -5.64 2.80 -11.86
CA PRO A 142 -6.94 2.33 -12.32
C PRO A 142 -8.06 2.99 -11.51
N ILE A 143 -9.06 3.53 -12.19
CA ILE A 143 -10.25 4.11 -11.57
C ILE A 143 -11.40 3.14 -11.71
N GLU A 144 -12.01 2.75 -10.59
CA GLU A 144 -13.18 1.89 -10.50
C GLU A 144 -14.42 2.78 -10.28
N ALA A 145 -15.50 2.56 -11.03
CA ALA A 145 -16.75 3.29 -10.84
C ALA A 145 -17.26 3.14 -9.39
N GLU A 146 -17.93 4.16 -8.88
CA GLU A 146 -18.43 4.24 -7.51
C GLU A 146 -17.34 4.24 -6.41
N GLY A 147 -16.06 4.04 -6.76
CA GLY A 147 -14.95 4.10 -5.80
C GLY A 147 -14.73 5.51 -5.27
N ILE A 148 -14.35 5.63 -4.00
CA ILE A 148 -13.98 6.91 -3.36
C ILE A 148 -12.46 6.97 -3.23
N TYR A 149 -11.82 7.92 -3.90
CA TYR A 149 -10.38 8.12 -3.92
C TYR A 149 -9.98 9.24 -2.98
N VAL A 150 -9.38 8.88 -1.85
CA VAL A 150 -8.87 9.83 -0.84
C VAL A 150 -7.41 10.11 -1.16
N ILE A 151 -7.13 11.33 -1.59
CA ILE A 151 -5.84 11.71 -2.18
C ILE A 151 -5.19 12.89 -1.45
N ASP A 152 -3.85 12.87 -1.38
CA ASP A 152 -3.13 14.07 -0.93
C ASP A 152 -3.29 15.21 -1.95
N ARG A 153 -3.21 16.44 -1.45
CA ARG A 153 -3.28 17.64 -2.29
C ARG A 153 -2.22 17.70 -3.39
N ALA A 154 -1.11 16.95 -3.26
CA ALA A 154 -0.08 16.86 -4.29
C ALA A 154 -0.60 16.24 -5.59
N TYR A 155 -1.60 15.37 -5.48
CA TYR A 155 -2.25 14.70 -6.62
C TYR A 155 -3.34 15.53 -7.30
N ILE A 156 -3.69 16.75 -6.81
CA ILE A 156 -4.69 17.58 -7.45
C ILE A 156 -4.19 18.03 -8.83
N ASP A 157 -4.76 17.41 -9.84
CA ASP A 157 -4.75 17.80 -11.25
C ASP A 157 -6.17 17.72 -11.79
N PHE A 158 -6.67 18.80 -12.39
CA PHE A 158 -8.08 18.88 -12.77
C PHE A 158 -8.44 17.99 -13.95
N ASP A 159 -7.51 17.66 -14.83
CA ASP A 159 -7.75 16.71 -15.92
C ASP A 159 -7.93 15.30 -15.35
N TRP A 160 -7.09 14.91 -14.37
CA TRP A 160 -7.23 13.62 -13.72
C TRP A 160 -8.46 13.53 -12.81
N LEU A 161 -8.78 14.59 -12.05
CA LEU A 161 -10.02 14.66 -11.27
C LEU A 161 -11.27 14.58 -12.17
N TRP A 162 -11.19 15.12 -13.38
CA TRP A 162 -12.23 15.00 -14.37
C TRP A 162 -12.36 13.55 -14.86
N THR A 163 -11.28 12.83 -15.04
CA THR A 163 -11.32 11.40 -15.37
C THR A 163 -12.02 10.58 -14.27
N ILE A 164 -11.77 10.88 -12.99
CA ILE A 164 -12.47 10.24 -11.85
C ILE A 164 -13.98 10.53 -11.95
N GLU A 165 -14.36 11.79 -12.17
CA GLU A 165 -15.76 12.19 -12.34
C GLU A 165 -16.45 11.48 -13.51
N GLN A 166 -15.78 11.42 -14.67
CA GLN A 166 -16.33 10.77 -15.87
C GLN A 166 -16.50 9.25 -15.71
N THR A 167 -15.69 8.61 -14.88
CA THR A 167 -15.80 7.18 -14.57
C THR A 167 -16.94 6.89 -13.58
N GLY A 168 -17.62 7.94 -13.06
CA GLY A 168 -18.65 7.75 -12.02
C GLY A 168 -18.06 7.45 -10.65
N ALA A 169 -16.80 7.82 -10.41
CA ALA A 169 -16.13 7.68 -9.15
C ALA A 169 -16.05 9.01 -8.39
N PHE A 170 -15.65 8.94 -7.13
CA PHE A 170 -15.58 10.09 -6.25
C PHE A 170 -14.14 10.33 -5.77
N PHE A 171 -13.81 11.59 -5.53
CA PHE A 171 -12.55 11.95 -4.88
C PHE A 171 -12.79 12.78 -3.61
N VAL A 172 -11.87 12.66 -2.67
CA VAL A 172 -11.77 13.53 -1.49
C VAL A 172 -10.33 13.98 -1.34
N SER A 173 -10.09 15.28 -1.35
CA SER A 173 -8.75 15.86 -1.20
C SER A 173 -8.77 17.11 -0.35
N ARG A 174 -7.60 17.54 0.13
CA ARG A 174 -7.46 18.88 0.73
C ARG A 174 -7.33 19.94 -0.37
N LEU A 175 -8.10 21.02 -0.27
CA LEU A 175 -8.01 22.13 -1.21
C LEU A 175 -6.65 22.84 -1.11
N LYS A 176 -5.97 23.08 -2.25
CA LYS A 176 -4.78 23.92 -2.30
C LYS A 176 -5.17 25.39 -2.19
N ARG A 177 -4.44 26.17 -1.39
CA ARG A 177 -4.69 27.63 -1.21
C ARG A 177 -4.61 28.41 -2.52
N SER A 178 -3.84 27.94 -3.50
CA SER A 178 -3.67 28.58 -4.81
C SER A 178 -4.86 28.41 -5.74
N ILE A 179 -5.80 27.50 -5.45
CA ILE A 179 -6.97 27.26 -6.29
C ILE A 179 -8.01 28.35 -6.03
N LYS A 180 -8.33 29.12 -7.09
CA LYS A 180 -9.37 30.14 -7.05
C LYS A 180 -10.70 29.54 -7.48
N TRP A 181 -11.76 29.91 -6.77
CA TRP A 181 -13.11 29.38 -6.96
C TRP A 181 -14.16 30.45 -6.70
N THR A 182 -15.36 30.23 -7.22
CA THR A 182 -16.55 31.02 -6.95
C THR A 182 -17.59 30.17 -6.23
N ARG A 183 -18.15 30.69 -5.16
CA ARG A 183 -19.23 30.03 -4.42
C ARG A 183 -20.54 30.18 -5.20
N ILE A 184 -21.24 29.06 -5.37
CA ILE A 184 -22.55 28.99 -6.02
C ILE A 184 -23.67 28.83 -4.99
N VAL A 185 -23.50 27.85 -4.07
CA VAL A 185 -24.47 27.54 -3.00
C VAL A 185 -23.74 27.42 -1.68
N SER A 186 -24.39 27.71 -0.59
CA SER A 186 -23.92 27.45 0.77
C SER A 186 -25.01 26.70 1.54
N HIS A 187 -24.68 25.51 2.03
CA HIS A 187 -25.57 24.69 2.80
C HIS A 187 -25.44 25.00 4.30
N ARG A 188 -26.49 24.74 5.06
CA ARG A 188 -26.44 24.80 6.51
C ARG A 188 -25.56 23.64 7.04
N VAL A 189 -24.81 23.94 8.08
CA VAL A 189 -23.91 22.95 8.72
C VAL A 189 -24.13 22.94 10.22
N ASP A 190 -23.98 21.77 10.82
CA ASP A 190 -23.95 21.64 12.26
C ASP A 190 -22.52 21.97 12.75
N LYS A 191 -22.41 23.10 13.47
CA LYS A 191 -21.12 23.56 14.02
C LYS A 191 -20.66 22.68 15.22
N SER A 192 -21.56 21.96 15.87
CA SER A 192 -21.23 21.07 16.99
C SER A 192 -20.36 19.88 16.52
N LEU A 193 -20.52 19.47 15.25
CA LEU A 193 -19.72 18.44 14.61
C LEU A 193 -18.35 18.94 14.08
N GLY A 194 -17.96 20.17 14.43
CA GLY A 194 -16.72 20.79 13.92
C GLY A 194 -16.83 21.35 12.50
N LEU A 195 -17.99 21.25 11.86
CA LEU A 195 -18.19 21.80 10.52
C LEU A 195 -18.25 23.33 10.55
N ARG A 196 -17.56 23.98 9.61
CA ARG A 196 -17.55 25.45 9.47
C ARG A 196 -18.32 25.93 8.25
N SER A 197 -18.25 25.20 7.17
CA SER A 197 -19.01 25.48 5.95
C SER A 197 -19.08 24.27 5.04
N ASP A 198 -20.16 24.19 4.28
CA ASP A 198 -20.37 23.26 3.19
C ASP A 198 -20.91 24.06 2.00
N GLN A 199 -20.17 24.07 0.90
CA GLN A 199 -20.40 24.98 -0.23
C GLN A 199 -20.23 24.25 -1.56
N GLU A 200 -21.12 24.55 -2.50
CA GLU A 200 -20.90 24.23 -3.90
C GLU A 200 -20.09 25.35 -4.55
N ILE A 201 -19.07 24.95 -5.27
CA ILE A 201 -18.14 25.88 -5.92
C ILE A 201 -17.94 25.55 -7.39
N LEU A 202 -17.59 26.55 -8.16
CA LEU A 202 -17.01 26.40 -9.51
C LEU A 202 -15.60 26.95 -9.52
N LEU A 203 -14.73 26.33 -10.30
CA LEU A 203 -13.39 26.87 -10.53
C LEU A 203 -13.48 28.23 -11.20
N PHE A 204 -12.63 29.16 -10.77
CA PHE A 204 -12.73 30.56 -11.23
C PHE A 204 -12.10 30.77 -12.61
N SER A 205 -10.87 30.23 -12.82
CA SER A 205 -10.13 30.55 -14.05
C SER A 205 -10.69 29.81 -15.26
N LYS A 206 -10.67 30.44 -16.44
CA LYS A 206 -11.08 29.83 -17.70
C LYS A 206 -10.35 28.52 -17.98
N LYS A 207 -9.03 28.46 -17.70
CA LYS A 207 -8.20 27.29 -17.88
C LYS A 207 -8.64 26.13 -16.96
N SER A 208 -8.91 26.42 -15.68
CA SER A 208 -9.33 25.38 -14.74
C SER A 208 -10.75 24.89 -15.02
N LYS A 209 -11.67 25.79 -15.42
CA LYS A 209 -13.03 25.43 -15.86
C LYS A 209 -13.03 24.51 -17.07
N ALA A 210 -12.13 24.74 -18.03
CA ALA A 210 -12.01 23.87 -19.20
C ALA A 210 -11.58 22.45 -18.85
N LYS A 211 -10.76 22.29 -17.80
CA LYS A 211 -10.30 20.99 -17.32
C LYS A 211 -11.32 20.26 -16.44
N TYR A 212 -12.05 20.99 -15.61
CA TYR A 212 -13.11 20.45 -14.75
C TYR A 212 -14.32 21.40 -14.81
N PRO A 213 -15.31 21.13 -15.68
CA PRO A 213 -16.41 22.06 -15.96
C PRO A 213 -17.56 21.99 -14.96
N LYS A 214 -17.66 20.91 -14.17
CA LYS A 214 -18.75 20.72 -13.20
C LYS A 214 -18.49 21.43 -11.88
N ARG A 215 -19.54 21.55 -11.08
CA ARG A 215 -19.45 21.98 -9.68
C ARG A 215 -18.68 20.95 -8.85
N MET A 216 -18.02 21.46 -7.83
CA MET A 216 -17.40 20.66 -6.78
C MET A 216 -17.93 21.11 -5.41
N ARG A 217 -17.81 20.27 -4.43
CA ARG A 217 -18.20 20.56 -3.05
C ARG A 217 -16.96 20.90 -2.23
N LYS A 218 -17.03 22.01 -1.51
CA LYS A 218 -15.98 22.51 -0.63
C LYS A 218 -16.48 22.48 0.80
N ILE A 219 -15.83 21.68 1.66
CA ILE A 219 -16.20 21.51 3.07
C ILE A 219 -15.08 22.04 3.93
N SER A 220 -15.40 22.90 4.91
CA SER A 220 -14.43 23.37 5.92
C SER A 220 -14.75 22.72 7.26
N PHE A 221 -13.77 22.09 7.86
CA PHE A 221 -13.86 21.34 9.10
C PHE A 221 -12.78 21.80 10.07
N ARG A 222 -13.13 21.98 11.34
CA ARG A 222 -12.18 22.26 12.42
C ARG A 222 -11.72 20.96 13.05
N ASP A 223 -10.45 20.72 12.95
CA ASP A 223 -9.76 19.64 13.64
C ASP A 223 -9.31 20.17 15.00
N ASP A 224 -10.08 19.88 16.05
CA ASP A 224 -9.80 20.36 17.40
C ASP A 224 -8.56 19.69 18.00
N THR A 225 -8.19 18.47 17.56
CA THR A 225 -6.99 17.77 18.04
C THR A 225 -5.70 18.50 17.64
N GLN A 226 -5.71 19.10 16.46
CA GLN A 226 -4.56 19.84 15.91
C GLN A 226 -4.79 21.36 15.84
N ASN A 227 -5.90 21.83 16.40
CA ASN A 227 -6.34 23.24 16.40
C ASN A 227 -6.19 23.92 15.02
N ARG A 228 -6.61 23.24 13.96
CA ARG A 228 -6.49 23.74 12.58
C ARG A 228 -7.79 23.59 11.80
N ILE A 229 -7.95 24.44 10.79
CA ILE A 229 -9.05 24.30 9.83
C ILE A 229 -8.55 23.53 8.61
N LEU A 230 -9.23 22.42 8.31
CA LEU A 230 -9.05 21.63 7.11
C LEU A 230 -10.13 22.03 6.10
N VAL A 231 -9.72 22.18 4.84
CA VAL A 231 -10.66 22.47 3.75
C VAL A 231 -10.57 21.36 2.74
N PHE A 232 -11.68 20.66 2.55
CA PHE A 232 -11.78 19.52 1.63
C PHE A 232 -12.43 19.95 0.31
N LEU A 233 -12.05 19.25 -0.74
CA LEU A 233 -12.61 19.35 -2.08
C LEU A 233 -13.06 17.95 -2.51
N THR A 234 -14.30 17.83 -2.98
CA THR A 234 -14.88 16.56 -3.44
C THR A 234 -15.90 16.79 -4.56
N ASN A 235 -16.17 15.77 -5.34
CA ASN A 235 -17.32 15.70 -6.26
C ASN A 235 -18.48 14.89 -5.68
N ASN A 236 -18.40 14.43 -4.44
CA ASN A 236 -19.48 13.72 -3.79
C ASN A 236 -20.43 14.71 -3.10
N PHE A 237 -21.66 14.79 -3.58
CA PHE A 237 -22.72 15.66 -3.05
C PHE A 237 -23.73 14.90 -2.16
N VAL A 238 -23.60 13.56 -2.07
CA VAL A 238 -24.55 12.68 -1.39
C VAL A 238 -24.14 12.45 0.07
N LEU A 239 -22.86 12.14 0.29
CA LEU A 239 -22.36 11.81 1.62
C LEU A 239 -22.43 13.04 2.57
N PRO A 240 -22.74 12.82 3.86
CA PRO A 240 -22.67 13.87 4.88
C PRO A 240 -21.28 14.54 4.94
N SER A 241 -21.24 15.81 5.33
CA SER A 241 -19.98 16.58 5.39
C SER A 241 -18.98 16.01 6.39
N GLU A 242 -19.46 15.50 7.51
CA GLU A 242 -18.68 14.82 8.55
C GLU A 242 -18.07 13.52 8.03
N THR A 243 -18.80 12.78 7.19
CA THR A 243 -18.32 11.56 6.54
C THR A 243 -17.16 11.88 5.58
N ILE A 244 -17.25 12.97 4.81
CA ILE A 244 -16.15 13.44 3.95
C ILE A 244 -14.90 13.77 4.79
N ALA A 245 -15.08 14.41 5.96
CA ALA A 245 -13.97 14.70 6.86
C ALA A 245 -13.34 13.43 7.43
N ALA A 246 -14.17 12.45 7.84
CA ALA A 246 -13.73 11.15 8.34
C ALA A 246 -12.98 10.34 7.26
N LEU A 247 -13.48 10.31 6.02
CA LEU A 247 -12.81 9.70 4.88
C LEU A 247 -11.41 10.30 4.67
N TYR A 248 -11.28 11.63 4.70
CA TYR A 248 -9.96 12.24 4.57
C TYR A 248 -9.03 11.88 5.74
N LYS A 249 -9.54 11.75 6.95
CA LYS A 249 -8.76 11.30 8.11
C LYS A 249 -8.26 9.86 7.91
N ALA A 250 -9.08 8.97 7.34
CA ALA A 250 -8.72 7.59 7.05
C ALA A 250 -7.57 7.46 6.03
N ARG A 251 -7.25 8.52 5.25
CA ARG A 251 -6.05 8.55 4.39
C ARG A 251 -4.76 8.25 5.16
N TRP A 252 -4.72 8.53 6.47
CA TRP A 252 -3.54 8.26 7.30
C TRP A 252 -3.10 6.79 7.28
N GLU A 253 -3.99 5.88 6.98
CA GLU A 253 -3.69 4.44 6.89
C GLU A 253 -2.60 4.12 5.87
N ILE A 254 -2.50 4.89 4.77
CA ILE A 254 -1.42 4.69 3.79
C ILE A 254 -0.05 5.13 4.34
N GLU A 255 -0.02 6.12 5.22
CA GLU A 255 1.22 6.53 5.89
C GLU A 255 1.68 5.44 6.88
N LEU A 256 0.73 4.82 7.61
CA LEU A 256 0.99 3.67 8.48
C LEU A 256 1.45 2.45 7.66
N PHE A 257 0.86 2.19 6.51
CA PHE A 257 1.33 1.17 5.57
C PHE A 257 2.78 1.39 5.16
N PHE A 258 3.15 2.59 4.69
CA PHE A 258 4.54 2.90 4.33
C PHE A 258 5.50 2.80 5.51
N LYS A 259 5.07 3.24 6.69
CA LYS A 259 5.85 3.09 7.92
C LYS A 259 6.14 1.62 8.20
N TRP A 260 5.10 0.78 8.11
CA TRP A 260 5.24 -0.66 8.34
C TRP A 260 6.22 -1.31 7.36
N ILE A 261 6.06 -1.05 6.05
CA ILE A 261 6.95 -1.57 4.99
C ILE A 261 8.40 -1.17 5.27
N LYS A 262 8.65 0.10 5.61
CA LYS A 262 10.01 0.62 5.86
C LYS A 262 10.63 0.11 7.16
N GLN A 263 9.83 -0.29 8.12
CA GLN A 263 10.29 -0.79 9.42
C GLN A 263 10.50 -2.30 9.45
N ASN A 264 9.67 -3.05 8.74
CA ASN A 264 9.62 -4.51 8.85
C ASN A 264 10.20 -5.24 7.64
N LEU A 265 10.48 -4.55 6.53
CA LEU A 265 10.99 -5.15 5.30
C LEU A 265 12.28 -4.48 4.82
N LYS A 266 13.13 -5.22 4.11
CA LYS A 266 14.40 -4.72 3.55
C LYS A 266 14.14 -3.90 2.29
N VAL A 267 13.70 -2.64 2.47
CA VAL A 267 13.47 -1.68 1.38
C VAL A 267 14.35 -0.42 1.48
N LYS A 268 15.31 -0.40 2.41
CA LYS A 268 16.29 0.68 2.59
C LYS A 268 17.71 0.26 2.28
N SER A 269 18.02 -1.03 2.36
CA SER A 269 19.27 -1.63 1.91
C SER A 269 18.97 -2.72 0.88
N PHE A 270 19.72 -2.72 -0.23
CA PHE A 270 19.43 -3.58 -1.37
C PHE A 270 20.59 -4.54 -1.64
N TYR A 271 20.24 -5.76 -2.07
CA TYR A 271 21.20 -6.83 -2.38
C TYR A 271 21.94 -6.63 -3.71
N GLY A 272 21.50 -5.67 -4.53
CA GLY A 272 22.13 -5.31 -5.78
C GLY A 272 21.91 -3.83 -6.10
N THR A 273 22.77 -3.27 -6.94
CA THR A 273 22.80 -1.82 -7.25
C THR A 273 22.09 -1.44 -8.54
N SER A 274 21.72 -2.39 -9.38
CA SER A 274 20.97 -2.09 -10.60
C SER A 274 19.52 -1.73 -10.32
N SER A 275 18.92 -0.98 -11.25
CA SER A 275 17.49 -0.64 -11.20
C SER A 275 16.61 -1.90 -11.15
N ASN A 276 17.01 -2.96 -11.85
CA ASN A 276 16.32 -4.24 -11.83
C ASN A 276 16.34 -4.90 -10.45
N ALA A 277 17.52 -4.97 -9.82
CA ALA A 277 17.69 -5.58 -8.50
C ALA A 277 16.90 -4.83 -7.42
N VAL A 278 16.91 -3.50 -7.43
CA VAL A 278 16.17 -2.66 -6.51
C VAL A 278 14.66 -2.88 -6.67
N LYS A 279 14.14 -2.84 -7.89
CA LYS A 279 12.72 -3.08 -8.17
C LYS A 279 12.30 -4.50 -7.78
N THR A 280 13.13 -5.49 -8.09
CA THR A 280 12.93 -6.89 -7.68
C THR A 280 12.73 -7.00 -6.17
N GLN A 281 13.63 -6.40 -5.39
CA GLN A 281 13.57 -6.49 -3.93
C GLN A 281 12.34 -5.78 -3.35
N ILE A 282 11.93 -4.65 -3.91
CA ILE A 282 10.70 -3.95 -3.50
C ILE A 282 9.46 -4.80 -3.78
N TRP A 283 9.39 -5.41 -4.96
CA TRP A 283 8.26 -6.29 -5.29
C TRP A 283 8.22 -7.54 -4.41
N ILE A 284 9.37 -8.10 -4.06
CA ILE A 284 9.44 -9.22 -3.12
C ILE A 284 9.00 -8.79 -1.72
N ALA A 285 9.39 -7.62 -1.25
CA ALA A 285 8.90 -7.07 0.01
C ALA A 285 7.37 -6.92 -0.01
N MET A 286 6.80 -6.46 -1.13
CA MET A 286 5.36 -6.37 -1.31
C MET A 286 4.69 -7.74 -1.31
N ILE A 287 5.30 -8.76 -1.92
CA ILE A 287 4.82 -10.14 -1.88
C ILE A 287 4.74 -10.63 -0.43
N VAL A 288 5.79 -10.40 0.37
CA VAL A 288 5.79 -10.79 1.80
C VAL A 288 4.67 -10.12 2.57
N TYR A 289 4.47 -8.81 2.38
CA TYR A 289 3.34 -8.09 2.98
C TYR A 289 1.99 -8.73 2.63
N LEU A 290 1.77 -8.99 1.34
CA LEU A 290 0.51 -9.56 0.85
C LEU A 290 0.28 -10.99 1.35
N VAL A 291 1.32 -11.82 1.41
CA VAL A 291 1.23 -13.17 1.98
C VAL A 291 0.83 -13.10 3.45
N LEU A 292 1.45 -12.22 4.24
CA LEU A 292 1.08 -12.02 5.65
C LEU A 292 -0.38 -11.57 5.80
N ALA A 293 -0.82 -10.61 4.98
CA ALA A 293 -2.20 -10.14 4.99
C ALA A 293 -3.18 -11.27 4.62
N ILE A 294 -2.88 -12.03 3.57
CA ILE A 294 -3.70 -13.18 3.13
C ILE A 294 -3.79 -14.24 4.23
N LEU A 295 -2.66 -14.58 4.89
CA LEU A 295 -2.64 -15.54 5.99
C LEU A 295 -3.47 -15.04 7.18
N LYS A 296 -3.29 -13.76 7.54
CA LYS A 296 -4.05 -13.13 8.62
C LYS A 296 -5.55 -13.29 8.41
N GLU A 297 -6.05 -12.91 7.24
CA GLU A 297 -7.48 -12.95 6.94
C GLU A 297 -7.99 -14.39 6.80
N ARG A 298 -7.24 -15.26 6.13
CA ARG A 298 -7.63 -16.66 5.91
C ARG A 298 -7.82 -17.43 7.21
N TYR A 299 -6.95 -17.20 8.19
CA TYR A 299 -6.99 -17.89 9.48
C TYR A 299 -7.58 -17.05 10.61
N LYS A 300 -8.13 -15.87 10.27
CA LYS A 300 -8.74 -14.93 11.23
C LYS A 300 -7.84 -14.64 12.43
N LEU A 301 -6.55 -14.38 12.14
CA LEU A 301 -5.56 -14.15 13.18
C LEU A 301 -5.73 -12.74 13.78
N GLU A 302 -5.77 -12.66 15.10
CA GLU A 302 -5.86 -11.37 15.81
C GLU A 302 -4.53 -10.61 15.83
N ASN A 303 -3.43 -11.33 15.68
CA ASN A 303 -2.06 -10.79 15.72
C ASN A 303 -1.84 -9.70 14.67
N GLY A 304 -1.04 -8.70 15.02
CA GLY A 304 -0.56 -7.70 14.08
C GLY A 304 0.42 -8.29 13.05
N LEU A 305 0.51 -7.69 11.85
CA LEU A 305 1.40 -8.19 10.77
C LEU A 305 2.87 -8.29 11.20
N SER A 306 3.36 -7.38 12.06
CA SER A 306 4.73 -7.46 12.58
C SER A 306 4.95 -8.67 13.46
N GLN A 307 3.95 -9.04 14.28
CA GLN A 307 4.01 -10.27 15.10
C GLN A 307 3.99 -11.51 14.21
N LEU A 308 3.14 -11.53 13.17
CA LEU A 308 3.08 -12.63 12.22
C LEU A 308 4.40 -12.80 11.48
N LEU A 309 5.03 -11.70 11.06
CA LEU A 309 6.36 -11.73 10.43
C LEU A 309 7.40 -12.36 11.38
N HIS A 310 7.44 -11.88 12.63
CA HIS A 310 8.37 -12.40 13.63
C HIS A 310 8.14 -13.90 13.95
N PHE A 311 6.88 -14.34 14.05
CA PHE A 311 6.59 -15.77 14.21
C PHE A 311 7.06 -16.61 13.03
N LEU A 312 6.89 -16.11 11.80
CA LEU A 312 7.40 -16.79 10.61
C LEU A 312 8.93 -16.81 10.59
N GLU A 313 9.58 -15.72 10.95
CA GLU A 313 11.04 -15.64 11.04
C GLU A 313 11.61 -16.76 11.93
N VAL A 314 11.04 -16.95 13.13
CA VAL A 314 11.52 -17.94 14.11
C VAL A 314 11.15 -19.37 13.72
N ASN A 315 9.99 -19.59 13.08
CA ASN A 315 9.44 -20.93 12.84
C ASN A 315 9.45 -21.36 11.37
N LEU A 316 10.19 -20.68 10.50
CA LEU A 316 10.12 -20.89 9.04
C LEU A 316 10.45 -22.33 8.62
N PHE A 317 11.33 -23.01 9.35
CA PHE A 317 11.75 -24.40 9.10
C PHE A 317 11.07 -25.44 10.01
N GLU A 318 10.12 -25.01 10.83
CA GLU A 318 9.41 -25.90 11.73
C GLU A 318 8.17 -26.50 11.07
N ARG A 319 8.02 -27.83 11.18
CA ARG A 319 6.79 -28.51 10.77
C ARG A 319 5.71 -28.37 11.85
N LYS A 320 5.10 -27.19 11.95
CA LYS A 320 4.00 -26.91 12.89
C LYS A 320 2.76 -26.48 12.12
N LEU A 321 1.59 -26.77 12.67
CA LEU A 321 0.35 -26.17 12.14
C LEU A 321 0.44 -24.65 12.30
N LEU A 322 0.24 -23.88 11.23
CA LEU A 322 0.29 -22.42 11.29
C LEU A 322 -0.58 -21.86 12.43
N ILE A 323 -1.78 -22.40 12.62
CA ILE A 323 -2.68 -22.00 13.71
C ILE A 323 -2.03 -22.20 15.09
N SER A 324 -1.30 -23.30 15.31
CA SER A 324 -0.66 -23.56 16.61
C SER A 324 0.53 -22.63 16.89
N ILE A 325 1.12 -22.06 15.86
CA ILE A 325 2.18 -21.04 15.99
C ILE A 325 1.60 -19.72 16.47
N PHE A 326 0.41 -19.36 15.98
CA PHE A 326 -0.21 -18.06 16.24
C PHE A 326 -1.16 -18.05 17.45
N GLN A 327 -1.57 -19.22 17.94
CA GLN A 327 -2.40 -19.38 19.14
C GLN A 327 -1.61 -20.14 20.20
N PRO A 328 -0.93 -19.48 21.15
CA PRO A 328 -0.08 -20.13 22.15
C PRO A 328 -0.83 -21.04 23.14
N ASN A 329 -2.17 -21.00 23.16
CA ASN A 329 -3.02 -21.93 23.90
C ASN A 329 -4.11 -22.49 22.99
N PRO A 330 -3.86 -23.55 22.23
CA PRO A 330 -4.94 -24.24 21.55
C PRO A 330 -5.85 -24.83 22.61
N ARG A 331 -7.01 -24.22 22.88
CA ARG A 331 -8.13 -24.97 23.46
C ARG A 331 -8.22 -26.24 22.63
N LYS A 332 -8.11 -27.41 23.28
CA LYS A 332 -8.04 -28.77 22.71
C LYS A 332 -8.72 -28.81 21.32
N VAL A 333 -7.92 -28.73 20.27
CA VAL A 333 -8.40 -28.96 18.90
C VAL A 333 -8.71 -30.46 18.85
N ASN A 334 -9.97 -30.81 18.67
CA ASN A 334 -10.38 -32.21 18.50
C ASN A 334 -9.52 -32.87 17.44
N VAL A 335 -9.05 -34.06 17.70
CA VAL A 335 -8.16 -34.81 16.81
C VAL A 335 -8.78 -35.04 15.42
N GLU A 336 -10.10 -34.99 15.31
CA GLU A 336 -10.85 -35.11 14.06
C GLU A 336 -10.69 -33.90 13.13
N ASP A 337 -10.42 -32.69 13.64
CA ASP A 337 -10.13 -31.51 12.81
C ASP A 337 -8.72 -31.54 12.19
N LYS A 338 -7.81 -32.32 12.73
CA LYS A 338 -6.43 -32.45 12.20
C LYS A 338 -6.36 -33.10 10.81
N ILE A 339 -7.35 -33.88 10.43
CA ILE A 339 -7.38 -34.63 9.15
C ILE A 339 -7.79 -33.75 7.97
N LYS A 340 -8.47 -32.63 8.20
CA LYS A 340 -8.97 -31.73 7.14
C LYS A 340 -7.98 -30.69 6.64
N TYR A 341 -6.86 -30.49 7.32
CA TYR A 341 -5.89 -29.49 6.92
C TYR A 341 -4.79 -30.11 6.05
N LYS A 342 -4.96 -30.10 4.73
CA LYS A 342 -3.85 -30.34 3.81
C LYS A 342 -2.74 -29.35 4.15
N GLN A 343 -1.55 -29.85 4.38
CA GLN A 343 -0.35 -29.03 4.56
C GLN A 343 -0.15 -28.21 3.27
N LEU A 344 -0.48 -26.93 3.33
CA LEU A 344 -0.16 -26.02 2.25
C LEU A 344 1.33 -25.72 2.36
N LYS A 345 2.07 -25.99 1.31
CA LYS A 345 3.39 -25.41 1.15
C LYS A 345 3.24 -23.90 1.14
N LEU A 346 4.20 -23.16 1.67
CA LEU A 346 4.17 -21.69 1.75
C LEU A 346 3.93 -21.03 0.37
N PHE A 347 4.12 -21.77 -0.71
CA PHE A 347 4.07 -21.33 -2.11
C PHE A 347 3.08 -22.12 -2.98
N ASP A 348 2.17 -22.90 -2.41
CA ASP A 348 1.06 -23.52 -3.14
C ASP A 348 -0.05 -22.44 -3.34
N PHE A 349 0.30 -21.40 -4.13
CA PHE A 349 -0.58 -20.29 -4.52
C PHE A 349 -0.91 -20.32 -5.99
#